data_16d4f3713978f5129ad608a4eb2d6e75
#
_entry.id   16d4f3713978f5129ad608a4eb2d6e75
#
_cell.length_a   1.000
_cell.length_b   1.000
_cell.length_c   1.000
_cell.angle_alpha   90.00
_cell.angle_beta   90.00
_cell.angle_gamma   90.00
#
_symmetry.space_group_name_H-M   'P 1'
#
loop_
_entity.id
_entity.type
_entity.pdbx_description
1 polymer ?
#
loop_
_entity_poly.entity_id
_entity_poly.type
_entity_poly.pdbx_seq_one_letter_code
_entity_poly.pdbx_strand_id
1 'polypeptide(L)'
;SAARNTGICAAGGKYVIFLDSDDYWKDKNVLNKISKRLFETHPDVLCFNFEKTDGVTAQGVNFQSTGSMPVGIKAEDSFQYITEHDLWIACAWNKAIRRELFRDGKLRFREKITSEDIDWCLRLALLAESFDYIEDVIVCYRQRNTSISKSVTYQKVATLLDNIEFCVDVLDGVKSNERVELLKPYIAYQYGTLLANISAVPDKDQQKKLLGKAKAYKNFLAYSQNQKIRLLRIASRLVGLKGTIALLKLRERGKLYAGGRN
;
A
#
# COMPACT_ATOMS: atom_id res chain seq x y z
N SER A 1 -14.24 5.09 -2.06
CA SER A 1 -13.71 6.42 -2.45
C SER A 1 -14.71 7.54 -2.18
N ALA A 2 -15.95 7.48 -2.69
CA ALA A 2 -16.94 8.57 -2.49
C ALA A 2 -17.21 8.84 -0.99
N ALA A 3 -17.48 7.80 -0.18
CA ALA A 3 -17.70 7.95 1.26
C ALA A 3 -16.49 8.60 1.98
N ARG A 4 -15.25 8.18 1.64
CA ARG A 4 -14.04 8.80 2.21
C ARG A 4 -13.93 10.27 1.80
N ASN A 5 -14.23 10.61 0.53
CA ASN A 5 -14.25 12.01 0.06
C ASN A 5 -15.30 12.86 0.80
N THR A 6 -16.49 12.31 1.05
CA THR A 6 -17.53 12.99 1.84
C THR A 6 -17.07 13.19 3.29
N GLY A 7 -16.45 12.15 3.90
CA GLY A 7 -15.90 12.25 5.25
C GLY A 7 -14.79 13.31 5.37
N ILE A 8 -13.92 13.44 4.37
CA ILE A 8 -12.90 14.51 4.32
C ILE A 8 -13.56 15.90 4.36
N CYS A 9 -14.60 16.11 3.55
CA CYS A 9 -15.31 17.40 3.51
C CYS A 9 -16.02 17.73 4.83
N ALA A 10 -16.51 16.71 5.54
CA ALA A 10 -17.23 16.88 6.83
C ALA A 10 -16.30 16.97 8.04
N ALA A 11 -15.03 16.56 7.90
CA ALA A 11 -14.10 16.51 9.02
C ALA A 11 -13.74 17.89 9.54
N GLY A 12 -13.94 18.12 10.86
CA GLY A 12 -13.59 19.37 11.56
C GLY A 12 -12.32 19.30 12.41
N GLY A 13 -11.78 18.09 12.65
CA GLY A 13 -10.61 17.89 13.49
C GLY A 13 -9.29 18.35 12.85
N LYS A 14 -8.23 18.43 13.66
CA LYS A 14 -6.88 18.75 13.19
C LYS A 14 -6.28 17.63 12.33
N TYR A 15 -6.63 16.38 12.63
CA TYR A 15 -6.23 15.19 11.88
C TYR A 15 -7.45 14.40 11.43
N VAL A 16 -7.31 13.71 10.30
CA VAL A 16 -8.30 12.79 9.73
C VAL A 16 -7.75 11.37 9.82
N ILE A 17 -8.57 10.44 10.29
CA ILE A 17 -8.27 9.01 10.35
C ILE A 17 -9.41 8.28 9.64
N PHE A 18 -9.10 7.31 8.81
CA PHE A 18 -10.09 6.47 8.15
C PHE A 18 -10.20 5.13 8.89
N LEU A 19 -11.39 4.60 8.92
CA LEU A 19 -11.67 3.25 9.40
C LEU A 19 -12.65 2.61 8.41
N ASP A 20 -12.29 1.45 7.88
CA ASP A 20 -13.18 0.72 6.98
C ASP A 20 -14.33 0.08 7.78
N SER A 21 -15.51 -0.01 7.19
CA SER A 21 -16.75 -0.38 7.89
C SER A 21 -16.75 -1.82 8.44
N ASP A 22 -15.86 -2.66 7.99
CA ASP A 22 -15.68 -4.03 8.44
C ASP A 22 -14.51 -4.23 9.41
N ASP A 23 -13.75 -3.17 9.70
CA ASP A 23 -12.64 -3.14 10.63
C ASP A 23 -13.02 -2.48 11.97
N TYR A 24 -12.16 -2.59 12.98
CA TYR A 24 -12.39 -2.01 14.28
C TYR A 24 -11.09 -1.62 14.99
N TRP A 25 -11.22 -0.72 15.98
CA TRP A 25 -10.10 -0.33 16.84
C TRP A 25 -9.66 -1.48 17.74
N LYS A 26 -8.36 -1.65 17.93
CA LYS A 26 -7.79 -2.72 18.76
C LYS A 26 -8.30 -2.69 20.21
N ASP A 27 -8.38 -1.51 20.79
CA ASP A 27 -8.87 -1.28 22.15
C ASP A 27 -9.39 0.16 22.33
N LYS A 28 -9.96 0.46 23.50
CA LYS A 28 -10.51 1.78 23.84
C LYS A 28 -9.45 2.89 23.97
N ASN A 29 -8.16 2.54 24.05
CA ASN A 29 -7.07 3.50 24.28
C ASN A 29 -6.36 3.93 23.00
N VAL A 30 -6.72 3.37 21.82
CA VAL A 30 -6.02 3.64 20.56
C VAL A 30 -6.02 5.12 20.20
N LEU A 31 -7.12 5.84 20.41
CA LEU A 31 -7.20 7.27 20.15
C LEU A 31 -6.31 8.09 21.10
N ASN A 32 -6.17 7.66 22.35
CA ASN A 32 -5.25 8.29 23.28
C ASN A 32 -3.79 8.10 22.86
N LYS A 33 -3.42 6.89 22.39
CA LYS A 33 -2.07 6.61 21.90
C LYS A 33 -1.74 7.49 20.68
N ILE A 34 -2.65 7.54 19.71
CA ILE A 34 -2.51 8.39 18.53
C ILE A 34 -2.39 9.86 18.94
N SER A 35 -3.33 10.37 19.75
CA SER A 35 -3.35 11.79 20.12
C SER A 35 -2.12 12.22 20.92
N LYS A 36 -1.62 11.37 21.81
CA LYS A 36 -0.36 11.60 22.54
C LYS A 36 0.80 11.80 21.57
N ARG A 37 0.99 10.87 20.63
CA ARG A 37 2.07 10.96 19.63
C ARG A 37 1.93 12.18 18.73
N LEU A 38 0.71 12.45 18.24
CA LEU A 38 0.43 13.64 17.44
C LEU A 38 0.69 14.95 18.19
N PHE A 39 0.50 14.96 19.50
CA PHE A 39 0.81 16.14 20.34
C PHE A 39 2.32 16.30 20.55
N GLU A 40 3.07 15.23 20.64
CA GLU A 40 4.52 15.24 20.86
C GLU A 40 5.30 15.64 19.59
N THR A 41 4.89 15.14 18.41
CA THR A 41 5.69 15.22 17.20
C THR A 41 5.10 16.08 16.08
N HIS A 42 3.79 16.36 16.12
CA HIS A 42 3.07 17.19 15.15
C HIS A 42 3.31 16.85 13.67
N PRO A 43 3.38 15.58 13.25
CA PRO A 43 3.69 15.23 11.88
C PRO A 43 2.55 15.58 10.93
N ASP A 44 2.82 15.63 9.64
CA ASP A 44 1.77 15.68 8.63
C ASP A 44 1.06 14.34 8.48
N VAL A 45 1.82 13.24 8.63
CA VAL A 45 1.30 11.88 8.57
C VAL A 45 1.90 11.04 9.70
N LEU A 46 1.05 10.51 10.57
CA LEU A 46 1.41 9.49 11.54
C LEU A 46 0.93 8.14 11.02
N CYS A 47 1.87 7.23 10.76
CA CYS A 47 1.58 5.84 10.43
C CYS A 47 1.49 5.00 11.70
N PHE A 48 0.69 3.94 11.69
CA PHE A 48 0.56 3.01 12.80
C PHE A 48 0.33 1.58 12.34
N ASN A 49 0.57 0.65 13.25
CA ASN A 49 0.49 -0.77 12.98
C ASN A 49 -0.95 -1.30 13.06
N PHE A 50 -1.15 -2.48 12.51
CA PHE A 50 -2.43 -3.19 12.53
C PHE A 50 -2.21 -4.70 12.64
N GLU A 51 -3.24 -5.42 13.01
CA GLU A 51 -3.25 -6.88 12.98
C GLU A 51 -4.34 -7.40 12.07
N LYS A 52 -4.12 -8.58 11.48
CA LYS A 52 -5.16 -9.31 10.75
C LYS A 52 -5.92 -10.18 11.74
N THR A 53 -7.23 -10.27 11.57
CA THR A 53 -8.08 -11.13 12.37
C THR A 53 -9.19 -11.75 11.52
N ASP A 54 -9.61 -12.95 11.85
CA ASP A 54 -10.83 -13.56 11.32
C ASP A 54 -12.08 -13.21 12.14
N GLY A 55 -11.91 -12.41 13.20
CA GLY A 55 -12.93 -12.05 14.19
C GLY A 55 -12.89 -12.95 15.44
N VAL A 56 -12.10 -14.02 15.44
CA VAL A 56 -11.95 -14.96 16.56
C VAL A 56 -10.49 -15.00 17.03
N THR A 57 -9.56 -15.12 16.10
CA THR A 57 -8.11 -15.16 16.37
C THR A 57 -7.39 -13.98 15.76
N ALA A 58 -6.57 -13.30 16.56
CA ALA A 58 -5.65 -12.29 16.05
C ALA A 58 -4.47 -13.00 15.37
N GLN A 59 -4.38 -12.89 14.07
CA GLN A 59 -3.20 -13.28 13.31
C GLN A 59 -2.33 -12.04 13.19
N GLY A 60 -1.31 -11.92 14.06
CA GLY A 60 -0.39 -10.79 14.04
C GLY A 60 0.14 -10.54 12.62
N VAL A 61 0.08 -9.31 12.13
CA VAL A 61 0.84 -8.94 10.95
C VAL A 61 2.25 -8.66 11.44
N ASN A 62 3.16 -9.56 11.11
CA ASN A 62 4.58 -9.28 11.25
C ASN A 62 4.97 -8.20 10.22
N PHE A 63 4.66 -6.93 10.51
CA PHE A 63 5.64 -5.92 10.19
C PHE A 63 6.86 -6.25 11.04
N GLN A 64 8.04 -6.18 10.45
CA GLN A 64 9.25 -6.29 11.27
C GLN A 64 9.07 -5.27 12.40
N SER A 65 9.07 -5.76 13.65
CA SER A 65 9.01 -4.88 14.80
C SER A 65 10.29 -4.04 14.81
N THR A 66 10.16 -2.80 14.35
CA THR A 66 11.28 -1.86 14.29
C THR A 66 11.28 -0.92 15.48
N GLY A 67 10.29 -1.06 16.38
CA GLY A 67 9.95 -0.06 17.38
C GLY A 67 9.25 1.17 16.76
N SER A 68 8.71 2.02 17.61
CA SER A 68 8.21 3.32 17.17
C SER A 68 9.35 4.19 16.66
N MET A 69 9.05 5.07 15.71
CA MET A 69 10.04 6.00 15.18
C MET A 69 10.61 6.86 16.32
N PRO A 70 11.95 7.01 16.44
CA PRO A 70 12.54 7.86 17.46
C PRO A 70 12.04 9.31 17.40
N VAL A 71 11.81 9.93 18.55
CA VAL A 71 11.48 11.34 18.63
C VAL A 71 12.70 12.18 18.25
N GLY A 72 12.49 13.25 17.46
CA GLY A 72 13.57 14.16 17.08
C GLY A 72 14.20 13.87 15.72
N ILE A 73 13.70 12.87 14.96
CA ILE A 73 14.05 12.75 13.54
C ILE A 73 13.56 14.01 12.82
N LYS A 74 14.43 14.61 12.01
CA LYS A 74 14.09 15.79 11.23
C LYS A 74 12.99 15.49 10.22
N ALA A 75 12.17 16.48 9.93
CA ALA A 75 11.05 16.34 8.99
C ALA A 75 11.53 15.83 7.62
N GLU A 76 12.63 16.37 7.11
CA GLU A 76 13.26 15.99 5.83
C GLU A 76 13.66 14.51 5.76
N ASP A 77 14.17 13.95 6.86
CA ASP A 77 14.64 12.56 6.95
C ASP A 77 13.52 11.56 7.30
N SER A 78 12.39 12.07 7.74
CA SER A 78 11.30 11.25 8.32
C SER A 78 10.68 10.28 7.30
N PHE A 79 10.55 10.66 6.03
CA PHE A 79 10.02 9.77 5.01
C PHE A 79 11.02 8.69 4.61
N GLN A 80 12.32 9.01 4.60
CA GLN A 80 13.36 8.01 4.38
C GLN A 80 13.28 6.91 5.45
N TYR A 81 13.17 7.27 6.73
CA TYR A 81 12.96 6.30 7.80
C TYR A 81 11.75 5.39 7.53
N ILE A 82 10.60 5.98 7.18
CA ILE A 82 9.37 5.23 6.88
C ILE A 82 9.56 4.24 5.72
N THR A 83 10.29 4.61 4.68
CA THR A 83 10.53 3.75 3.51
C THR A 83 11.59 2.69 3.74
N GLU A 84 12.65 2.99 4.47
CA GLU A 84 13.72 2.04 4.81
C GLU A 84 13.23 0.89 5.70
N HIS A 85 12.20 1.17 6.52
CA HIS A 85 11.58 0.17 7.40
C HIS A 85 10.30 -0.47 6.82
N ASP A 86 10.03 -0.30 5.50
CA ASP A 86 8.84 -0.85 4.82
C ASP A 86 7.49 -0.43 5.47
N LEU A 87 7.43 0.74 6.13
CA LEU A 87 6.26 1.23 6.86
C LEU A 87 5.24 1.96 5.98
N TRP A 88 5.62 2.34 4.74
CA TRP A 88 4.74 3.00 3.79
C TRP A 88 3.93 2.00 2.97
N ILE A 89 2.71 1.74 3.38
CA ILE A 89 1.81 0.78 2.71
C ILE A 89 0.63 1.48 2.03
N ALA A 90 0.10 0.84 0.97
CA ALA A 90 -1.01 1.35 0.17
C ALA A 90 -2.36 1.11 0.85
N CYS A 91 -2.61 1.78 1.96
CA CYS A 91 -3.92 1.84 2.60
C CYS A 91 -4.11 3.17 3.34
N ALA A 92 -5.34 3.67 3.39
CA ALA A 92 -5.65 4.93 4.05
C ALA A 92 -5.86 4.78 5.56
N TRP A 93 -6.36 3.63 6.00
CA TRP A 93 -6.84 3.39 7.36
C TRP A 93 -5.74 3.16 8.41
N ASN A 94 -4.46 3.05 8.03
CA ASN A 94 -3.34 2.96 8.97
C ASN A 94 -2.60 4.30 9.15
N LYS A 95 -3.26 5.40 8.91
CA LYS A 95 -2.67 6.75 8.96
C LYS A 95 -3.58 7.75 9.64
N ALA A 96 -3.00 8.62 10.49
CA ALA A 96 -3.60 9.88 10.89
C ALA A 96 -2.94 11.01 10.08
N ILE A 97 -3.75 11.81 9.39
CA ILE A 97 -3.28 12.73 8.36
C ILE A 97 -3.72 14.13 8.73
N ARG A 98 -2.80 15.08 8.71
CA ARG A 98 -3.08 16.48 8.96
C ARG A 98 -4.14 17.01 7.98
N ARG A 99 -5.25 17.53 8.51
CA ARG A 99 -6.40 17.96 7.70
C ARG A 99 -6.07 19.03 6.67
N GLU A 100 -5.08 19.89 6.94
CA GLU A 100 -4.60 20.90 6.00
C GLU A 100 -4.21 20.32 4.63
N LEU A 101 -3.68 19.12 4.57
CA LEU A 101 -3.27 18.47 3.30
C LEU A 101 -4.45 18.19 2.35
N PHE A 102 -5.68 18.25 2.84
CA PHE A 102 -6.89 18.05 2.02
C PHE A 102 -7.49 19.34 1.44
N ARG A 103 -7.02 20.52 1.88
CA ARG A 103 -7.66 21.82 1.55
C ARG A 103 -7.73 22.10 0.05
N ASP A 104 -6.66 21.80 -0.70
CA ASP A 104 -6.56 22.12 -2.13
C ASP A 104 -7.25 21.08 -3.04
N GLY A 105 -7.92 20.09 -2.45
CA GLY A 105 -8.56 19.01 -3.20
C GLY A 105 -7.60 18.02 -3.88
N LYS A 106 -6.29 18.22 -3.77
CA LYS A 106 -5.25 17.36 -4.39
C LYS A 106 -5.23 15.94 -3.84
N LEU A 107 -5.70 15.75 -2.59
CA LEU A 107 -5.76 14.45 -1.90
C LEU A 107 -7.15 13.81 -1.91
N ARG A 108 -8.00 14.12 -2.87
CA ARG A 108 -9.25 13.36 -3.04
C ARG A 108 -8.96 11.98 -3.59
N PHE A 109 -9.71 10.98 -3.08
CA PHE A 109 -9.70 9.64 -3.66
C PHE A 109 -10.33 9.67 -5.05
N ARG A 110 -9.71 9.03 -6.01
CA ARG A 110 -10.30 8.82 -7.34
C ARG A 110 -11.48 7.86 -7.20
N GLU A 111 -12.62 8.24 -7.76
CA GLU A 111 -13.86 7.47 -7.64
C GLU A 111 -14.00 6.44 -8.76
N LYS A 112 -14.83 5.42 -8.53
CA LYS A 112 -15.16 4.36 -9.49
C LYS A 112 -13.97 3.51 -9.95
N ILE A 113 -12.89 3.49 -9.16
CA ILE A 113 -11.74 2.62 -9.38
C ILE A 113 -11.54 1.70 -8.18
N THR A 114 -10.88 0.56 -8.39
CA THR A 114 -10.41 -0.34 -7.32
C THR A 114 -8.95 -0.08 -7.02
N SER A 115 -8.52 -0.35 -5.79
CA SER A 115 -7.13 -0.09 -5.34
C SER A 115 -6.76 1.40 -5.40
N GLU A 116 -7.73 2.27 -5.16
CA GLU A 116 -7.60 3.73 -5.13
C GLU A 116 -6.59 4.23 -4.09
N ASP A 117 -6.30 3.42 -3.10
CA ASP A 117 -5.31 3.74 -2.06
C ASP A 117 -3.88 3.83 -2.62
N ILE A 118 -3.59 3.18 -3.76
CA ILE A 118 -2.25 3.14 -4.33
C ILE A 118 -1.83 4.54 -4.80
N ASP A 119 -2.59 5.14 -5.68
CA ASP A 119 -2.28 6.49 -6.18
C ASP A 119 -2.49 7.56 -5.11
N TRP A 120 -3.47 7.34 -4.24
CA TRP A 120 -3.74 8.26 -3.15
C TRP A 120 -2.57 8.32 -2.15
N CYS A 121 -2.01 7.17 -1.74
CA CYS A 121 -0.84 7.13 -0.86
C CYS A 121 0.41 7.73 -1.53
N LEU A 122 0.59 7.55 -2.84
CA LEU A 122 1.70 8.19 -3.55
C LEU A 122 1.56 9.72 -3.52
N ARG A 123 0.36 10.26 -3.83
CA ARG A 123 0.11 11.70 -3.80
C ARG A 123 0.23 12.26 -2.38
N LEU A 124 -0.22 11.51 -1.36
CA LEU A 124 -0.03 11.88 0.05
C LEU A 124 1.46 12.00 0.39
N ALA A 125 2.29 11.02 -0.02
CA ALA A 125 3.72 11.05 0.23
C ALA A 125 4.44 12.21 -0.47
N LEU A 126 3.95 12.67 -1.62
CA LEU A 126 4.50 13.83 -2.34
C LEU A 126 4.10 15.17 -1.71
N LEU A 127 2.95 15.23 -1.02
CA LEU A 127 2.42 16.46 -0.43
C LEU A 127 2.84 16.67 1.02
N ALA A 128 3.01 15.60 1.78
CA ALA A 128 3.38 15.67 3.19
C ALA A 128 4.88 15.98 3.34
N GLU A 129 5.21 16.84 4.29
CA GLU A 129 6.59 17.23 4.58
C GLU A 129 7.20 16.39 5.72
N SER A 130 6.37 16.00 6.70
CA SER A 130 6.83 15.28 7.89
C SER A 130 6.00 14.01 8.17
N PHE A 131 6.72 12.97 8.60
CA PHE A 131 6.15 11.65 8.87
C PHE A 131 6.57 11.15 10.25
N ASP A 132 5.74 10.28 10.82
CA ASP A 132 6.05 9.60 12.06
C ASP A 132 5.41 8.22 12.08
N TYR A 133 5.84 7.37 13.00
CA TYR A 133 5.34 6.01 13.15
C TYR A 133 5.29 5.58 14.61
N ILE A 134 4.19 4.95 14.99
CA ILE A 134 4.06 4.22 16.24
C ILE A 134 3.86 2.72 15.97
N GLU A 135 4.59 1.89 16.70
CA GLU A 135 4.51 0.43 16.58
C GLU A 135 3.20 -0.14 17.13
N ASP A 136 2.46 0.64 17.91
CA ASP A 136 1.19 0.20 18.47
C ASP A 136 0.24 -0.32 17.40
N VAL A 137 -0.37 -1.49 17.68
CA VAL A 137 -1.47 -2.02 16.89
C VAL A 137 -2.72 -1.19 17.18
N ILE A 138 -3.17 -0.45 16.20
CA ILE A 138 -4.32 0.46 16.30
C ILE A 138 -5.58 -0.16 15.69
N VAL A 139 -5.44 -0.84 14.55
CA VAL A 139 -6.57 -1.37 13.77
C VAL A 139 -6.51 -2.89 13.74
N CYS A 140 -7.67 -3.52 13.94
CA CYS A 140 -7.90 -4.93 13.66
C CYS A 140 -8.54 -5.05 12.27
N TYR A 141 -7.74 -5.46 11.28
CA TYR A 141 -8.16 -5.66 9.91
C TYR A 141 -8.83 -7.02 9.75
N ARG A 142 -10.15 -7.02 9.54
CA ARG A 142 -10.94 -8.25 9.49
C ARG A 142 -10.83 -8.95 8.14
N GLN A 143 -10.34 -10.18 8.16
CA GLN A 143 -10.24 -11.06 7.00
C GLN A 143 -11.51 -11.88 6.82
N ARG A 144 -12.34 -11.57 5.81
CA ARG A 144 -13.52 -12.36 5.48
C ARG A 144 -13.26 -13.26 4.27
N ASN A 145 -13.88 -14.44 4.23
CA ASN A 145 -13.77 -15.33 3.05
C ASN A 145 -14.45 -14.72 1.81
N THR A 146 -15.42 -13.84 2.00
CA THR A 146 -16.16 -13.10 0.96
C THR A 146 -15.53 -11.76 0.59
N SER A 147 -14.32 -11.44 1.12
CA SER A 147 -13.68 -10.15 0.85
C SER A 147 -13.47 -9.94 -0.64
N ILE A 148 -13.89 -8.75 -1.11
CA ILE A 148 -13.72 -8.31 -2.50
C ILE A 148 -12.25 -8.43 -2.94
N SER A 149 -11.29 -8.23 -2.03
CA SER A 149 -9.85 -8.32 -2.32
C SER A 149 -9.37 -9.72 -2.75
N LYS A 150 -10.10 -10.79 -2.40
CA LYS A 150 -9.72 -12.18 -2.71
C LYS A 150 -10.04 -12.63 -4.14
N SER A 151 -10.97 -12.00 -4.85
CA SER A 151 -11.33 -12.36 -6.22
C SER A 151 -10.45 -11.64 -7.23
N VAL A 152 -9.73 -12.39 -8.07
CA VAL A 152 -8.94 -11.83 -9.18
C VAL A 152 -9.78 -11.84 -10.45
N THR A 153 -10.14 -10.66 -10.96
CA THR A 153 -10.83 -10.48 -12.24
C THR A 153 -9.97 -9.65 -13.17
N TYR A 154 -10.17 -9.81 -14.49
CA TYR A 154 -9.49 -8.98 -15.49
C TYR A 154 -9.62 -7.48 -15.18
N GLN A 155 -10.86 -7.03 -14.87
CA GLN A 155 -11.12 -5.61 -14.62
C GLN A 155 -10.33 -5.07 -13.42
N LYS A 156 -10.25 -5.82 -12.33
CA LYS A 156 -9.45 -5.40 -11.15
C LYS A 156 -7.97 -5.31 -11.47
N VAL A 157 -7.44 -6.28 -12.25
CA VAL A 157 -6.03 -6.28 -12.63
C VAL A 157 -5.73 -5.14 -13.63
N ALA A 158 -6.66 -4.85 -14.55
CA ALA A 158 -6.55 -3.72 -15.44
C ALA A 158 -6.52 -2.40 -14.65
N THR A 159 -7.44 -2.21 -13.70
CA THR A 159 -7.45 -1.02 -12.85
C THR A 159 -6.18 -0.88 -12.00
N LEU A 160 -5.63 -2.00 -11.49
CA LEU A 160 -4.34 -1.97 -10.78
C LEU A 160 -3.20 -1.50 -11.70
N LEU A 161 -3.20 -1.95 -12.96
CA LEU A 161 -2.23 -1.50 -13.95
C LEU A 161 -2.41 0.00 -14.24
N ASP A 162 -3.64 0.46 -14.47
CA ASP A 162 -3.97 1.87 -14.72
C ASP A 162 -3.55 2.76 -13.51
N ASN A 163 -3.66 2.24 -12.26
CA ASN A 163 -3.17 2.95 -11.07
C ASN A 163 -1.64 3.07 -11.04
N ILE A 164 -0.92 2.02 -11.46
CA ILE A 164 0.55 2.06 -11.55
C ILE A 164 0.97 3.06 -12.63
N GLU A 165 0.32 3.03 -13.79
CA GLU A 165 0.54 3.98 -14.88
C GLU A 165 0.35 5.42 -14.39
N PHE A 166 -0.78 5.71 -13.75
CA PHE A 166 -1.04 7.01 -13.15
C PHE A 166 0.03 7.42 -12.13
N CYS A 167 0.49 6.50 -11.28
CA CYS A 167 1.56 6.79 -10.32
C CYS A 167 2.88 7.15 -11.01
N VAL A 168 3.21 6.46 -12.10
CA VAL A 168 4.42 6.76 -12.89
C VAL A 168 4.31 8.14 -13.54
N ASP A 169 3.17 8.44 -14.17
CA ASP A 169 2.91 9.75 -14.79
C ASP A 169 3.01 10.89 -13.76
N VAL A 170 2.50 10.67 -12.54
CA VAL A 170 2.62 11.65 -11.44
C VAL A 170 4.09 11.86 -11.06
N LEU A 171 4.89 10.79 -10.95
CA LEU A 171 6.32 10.92 -10.61
C LEU A 171 7.12 11.59 -11.74
N ASP A 172 6.82 11.28 -13.00
CA ASP A 172 7.47 11.87 -14.17
C ASP A 172 7.14 13.37 -14.30
N GLY A 173 5.97 13.80 -13.82
CA GLY A 173 5.56 15.20 -13.77
C GLY A 173 6.19 16.02 -12.63
N VAL A 174 6.83 15.39 -11.65
CA VAL A 174 7.51 16.04 -10.54
C VAL A 174 8.99 16.18 -10.87
N LYS A 175 9.60 17.36 -10.59
CA LYS A 175 11.04 17.48 -10.69
C LYS A 175 11.71 16.39 -9.84
N SER A 176 12.65 15.65 -10.45
CA SER A 176 13.37 14.59 -9.76
C SER A 176 14.03 15.15 -8.49
N ASN A 177 13.69 14.54 -7.35
CA ASN A 177 14.24 14.86 -6.04
C ASN A 177 14.31 13.57 -5.21
N GLU A 178 14.85 13.68 -4.04
CA GLU A 178 15.00 12.52 -3.12
C GLU A 178 13.67 11.82 -2.82
N ARG A 179 12.57 12.56 -2.65
CA ARG A 179 11.24 12.01 -2.40
C ARG A 179 10.75 11.11 -3.54
N VAL A 180 11.02 11.50 -4.79
CA VAL A 180 10.70 10.68 -5.98
C VAL A 180 11.48 9.37 -5.95
N GLU A 181 12.78 9.42 -5.62
CA GLU A 181 13.61 8.21 -5.52
C GLU A 181 13.11 7.26 -4.42
N LEU A 182 12.74 7.79 -3.25
CA LEU A 182 12.17 7.03 -2.14
C LEU A 182 10.80 6.40 -2.46
N LEU A 183 10.08 6.89 -3.47
CA LEU A 183 8.80 6.33 -3.91
C LEU A 183 8.92 5.26 -5.00
N LYS A 184 10.05 5.15 -5.68
CA LYS A 184 10.26 4.09 -6.69
C LYS A 184 10.15 2.66 -6.13
N PRO A 185 10.67 2.33 -4.92
CA PRO A 185 10.44 1.03 -4.27
C PRO A 185 8.96 0.74 -4.01
N TYR A 186 8.17 1.76 -3.66
CA TYR A 186 6.72 1.62 -3.49
C TYR A 186 6.04 1.17 -4.79
N ILE A 187 6.35 1.81 -5.92
CA ILE A 187 5.83 1.38 -7.25
C ILE A 187 6.34 -0.02 -7.59
N ALA A 188 7.60 -0.34 -7.31
CA ALA A 188 8.16 -1.67 -7.54
C ALA A 188 7.37 -2.77 -6.81
N TYR A 189 6.94 -2.50 -5.57
CA TYR A 189 6.09 -3.42 -4.81
C TYR A 189 4.71 -3.60 -5.45
N GLN A 190 4.07 -2.49 -5.85
CA GLN A 190 2.76 -2.55 -6.55
C GLN A 190 2.88 -3.28 -7.89
N TYR A 191 3.96 -3.07 -8.62
CA TYR A 191 4.23 -3.81 -9.85
C TYR A 191 4.43 -5.32 -9.62
N GLY A 192 5.12 -5.71 -8.54
CA GLY A 192 5.21 -7.10 -8.13
C GLY A 192 3.85 -7.72 -7.83
N THR A 193 2.98 -6.98 -7.14
CA THR A 193 1.59 -7.35 -6.87
C THR A 193 0.79 -7.49 -8.18
N LEU A 194 0.97 -6.57 -9.13
CA LEU A 194 0.37 -6.65 -10.45
C LEU A 194 0.76 -7.94 -11.18
N LEU A 195 2.05 -8.29 -11.21
CA LEU A 195 2.50 -9.52 -11.86
C LEU A 195 1.88 -10.78 -11.23
N ALA A 196 1.76 -10.81 -9.90
CA ALA A 196 1.09 -11.90 -9.19
C ALA A 196 -0.40 -11.98 -9.58
N ASN A 197 -1.11 -10.85 -9.64
CA ASN A 197 -2.51 -10.81 -10.06
C ASN A 197 -2.69 -11.18 -11.54
N ILE A 198 -1.81 -10.72 -12.44
CA ILE A 198 -1.83 -11.15 -13.84
C ILE A 198 -1.69 -12.68 -13.94
N SER A 199 -0.84 -13.31 -13.12
CA SER A 199 -0.65 -14.77 -13.14
C SER A 199 -1.92 -15.54 -12.77
N ALA A 200 -2.82 -14.94 -12.00
CA ALA A 200 -4.08 -15.51 -11.54
C ALA A 200 -5.26 -15.27 -12.48
N VAL A 201 -5.13 -14.42 -13.51
CA VAL A 201 -6.18 -14.20 -14.53
C VAL A 201 -6.39 -15.51 -15.31
N PRO A 202 -7.63 -16.07 -15.36
CA PRO A 202 -7.88 -17.37 -16.00
C PRO A 202 -7.71 -17.34 -17.51
N ASP A 203 -8.19 -16.30 -18.16
CA ASP A 203 -8.19 -16.14 -19.62
C ASP A 203 -6.80 -15.75 -20.11
N LYS A 204 -6.25 -16.56 -21.07
CA LYS A 204 -4.89 -16.39 -21.58
C LYS A 204 -4.72 -15.14 -22.46
N ASP A 205 -5.74 -14.75 -23.22
CA ASP A 205 -5.65 -13.59 -24.09
C ASP A 205 -5.72 -12.31 -23.29
N GLN A 206 -6.60 -12.25 -22.29
CA GLN A 206 -6.64 -11.16 -21.32
C GLN A 206 -5.32 -11.06 -20.54
N GLN A 207 -4.76 -12.18 -20.09
CA GLN A 207 -3.46 -12.23 -19.42
C GLN A 207 -2.35 -11.68 -20.34
N LYS A 208 -2.32 -12.10 -21.61
CA LYS A 208 -1.35 -11.61 -22.61
C LYS A 208 -1.47 -10.11 -22.85
N LYS A 209 -2.72 -9.58 -22.95
CA LYS A 209 -2.99 -8.15 -23.11
C LYS A 209 -2.47 -7.34 -21.93
N LEU A 210 -2.77 -7.75 -20.69
CA LEU A 210 -2.28 -7.10 -19.47
C LEU A 210 -0.76 -7.12 -19.39
N LEU A 211 -0.15 -8.28 -19.68
CA LEU A 211 1.31 -8.44 -19.64
C LEU A 211 1.99 -7.57 -20.71
N GLY A 212 1.38 -7.40 -21.88
CA GLY A 212 1.87 -6.51 -22.94
C GLY A 212 2.01 -5.07 -22.46
N LYS A 213 0.98 -4.54 -21.80
CA LYS A 213 1.01 -3.20 -21.18
C LYS A 213 1.99 -3.13 -20.00
N ALA A 214 1.92 -4.09 -19.10
CA ALA A 214 2.78 -4.14 -17.89
C ALA A 214 4.28 -4.16 -18.22
N LYS A 215 4.67 -4.58 -19.42
CA LYS A 215 6.08 -4.62 -19.87
C LYS A 215 6.78 -3.26 -19.78
N ALA A 216 6.06 -2.16 -19.99
CA ALA A 216 6.59 -0.80 -19.90
C ALA A 216 7.21 -0.48 -18.53
N TYR A 217 6.66 -1.06 -17.45
CA TYR A 217 7.02 -0.77 -16.07
C TYR A 217 8.01 -1.79 -15.47
N LYS A 218 8.53 -2.74 -16.25
CA LYS A 218 9.44 -3.80 -15.78
C LYS A 218 10.65 -3.26 -15.02
N ASN A 219 11.16 -2.11 -15.43
CA ASN A 219 12.37 -1.51 -14.85
C ASN A 219 12.18 -1.14 -13.37
N PHE A 220 10.95 -0.89 -12.91
CA PHE A 220 10.67 -0.60 -11.51
C PHE A 220 11.09 -1.72 -10.55
N LEU A 221 11.13 -2.98 -11.00
CA LEU A 221 11.64 -4.09 -10.18
C LEU A 221 13.08 -3.89 -9.70
N ALA A 222 13.84 -2.98 -10.32
CA ALA A 222 15.22 -2.70 -9.92
C ALA A 222 15.32 -1.88 -8.63
N TYR A 223 14.28 -1.10 -8.28
CA TYR A 223 14.34 -0.15 -7.18
C TYR A 223 14.04 -0.74 -5.79
N SER A 224 13.46 -1.94 -5.69
CA SER A 224 13.08 -2.50 -4.39
C SER A 224 14.15 -3.44 -3.82
N GLN A 225 14.41 -3.31 -2.52
CA GLN A 225 15.23 -4.25 -1.73
C GLN A 225 14.40 -5.40 -1.15
N ASN A 226 13.08 -5.35 -1.23
CA ASN A 226 12.20 -6.42 -0.75
C ASN A 226 12.54 -7.76 -1.45
N GLN A 227 12.74 -8.82 -0.65
CA GLN A 227 13.18 -10.13 -1.16
C GLN A 227 12.25 -10.69 -2.25
N LYS A 228 10.93 -10.54 -2.09
CA LYS A 228 9.96 -11.02 -3.09
C LYS A 228 10.13 -10.29 -4.42
N ILE A 229 10.33 -8.99 -4.39
CA ILE A 229 10.52 -8.17 -5.59
C ILE A 229 11.89 -8.47 -6.23
N ARG A 230 12.94 -8.68 -5.44
CA ARG A 230 14.26 -9.11 -5.94
C ARG A 230 14.17 -10.44 -6.68
N LEU A 231 13.42 -11.43 -6.15
CA LEU A 231 13.19 -12.70 -6.83
C LEU A 231 12.43 -12.51 -8.16
N LEU A 232 11.41 -11.66 -8.20
CA LEU A 232 10.70 -11.31 -9.43
C LEU A 232 11.63 -10.66 -10.45
N ARG A 233 12.52 -9.75 -10.01
CA ARG A 233 13.54 -9.15 -10.86
C ARG A 233 14.45 -10.18 -11.48
N ILE A 234 14.98 -11.09 -10.68
CA ILE A 234 15.85 -12.19 -11.16
C ILE A 234 15.11 -13.07 -12.16
N ALA A 235 13.92 -13.57 -11.81
CA ALA A 235 13.10 -14.38 -12.69
C ALA A 235 12.81 -13.65 -14.02
N SER A 236 12.45 -12.35 -13.95
CA SER A 236 12.14 -11.56 -15.14
C SER A 236 13.35 -11.32 -16.06
N ARG A 237 14.58 -11.39 -15.53
CA ARG A 237 15.82 -11.31 -16.31
C ARG A 237 16.15 -12.65 -16.97
N LEU A 238 15.97 -13.76 -16.25
CA LEU A 238 16.34 -15.11 -16.74
C LEU A 238 15.34 -15.68 -17.74
N VAL A 239 14.04 -15.58 -17.42
CA VAL A 239 12.98 -16.24 -18.22
C VAL A 239 11.97 -15.24 -18.82
N GLY A 240 12.24 -13.95 -18.71
CA GLY A 240 11.34 -12.90 -19.17
C GLY A 240 10.05 -12.81 -18.35
N LEU A 241 9.19 -11.81 -18.63
CA LEU A 241 7.92 -11.63 -17.89
C LEU A 241 6.95 -12.80 -18.08
N LYS A 242 6.89 -13.40 -19.28
CA LYS A 242 6.03 -14.57 -19.53
C LYS A 242 6.42 -15.76 -18.65
N GLY A 243 7.72 -16.07 -18.58
CA GLY A 243 8.24 -17.13 -17.71
C GLY A 243 8.01 -16.80 -16.23
N THR A 244 8.19 -15.55 -15.82
CA THR A 244 7.92 -15.12 -14.44
C THR A 244 6.46 -15.36 -14.04
N ILE A 245 5.51 -15.02 -14.91
CA ILE A 245 4.07 -15.29 -14.69
C ILE A 245 3.81 -16.81 -14.55
N ALA A 246 4.45 -17.62 -15.38
CA ALA A 246 4.32 -19.09 -15.29
C ALA A 246 4.85 -19.62 -13.94
N LEU A 247 6.01 -19.14 -13.49
CA LEU A 247 6.58 -19.49 -12.17
C LEU A 247 5.66 -19.07 -11.01
N LEU A 248 5.08 -17.86 -11.05
CA LEU A 248 4.12 -17.41 -10.05
C LEU A 248 2.90 -18.32 -9.99
N LYS A 249 2.35 -18.71 -11.14
CA LYS A 249 1.21 -19.62 -11.24
C LYS A 249 1.52 -21.01 -10.65
N LEU A 250 2.71 -21.54 -10.89
CA LEU A 250 3.16 -22.81 -10.32
C LEU A 250 3.27 -22.74 -8.79
N ARG A 251 3.84 -21.63 -8.28
CA ARG A 251 3.95 -21.40 -6.82
C ARG A 251 2.59 -21.37 -6.13
N GLU A 252 1.60 -20.67 -6.70
CA GLU A 252 0.24 -20.61 -6.12
C GLU A 252 -0.45 -21.98 -6.13
N ARG A 253 -0.28 -22.75 -7.20
CA ARG A 253 -0.75 -24.15 -7.22
C ARG A 253 -0.08 -25.00 -6.15
N GLY A 254 1.22 -24.89 -5.97
CA GLY A 254 1.97 -25.61 -4.92
C GLY A 254 1.46 -25.31 -3.51
N LYS A 255 1.08 -24.07 -3.21
CA LYS A 255 0.49 -23.71 -1.91
C LYS A 255 -0.88 -24.36 -1.69
N LEU A 256 -1.73 -24.46 -2.73
CA LEU A 256 -3.03 -25.13 -2.64
C LEU A 256 -2.89 -26.62 -2.31
N TYR A 257 -1.86 -27.30 -2.87
CA TYR A 257 -1.59 -28.71 -2.56
C TYR A 257 -0.95 -28.91 -1.18
N ALA A 258 -0.19 -27.94 -0.67
CA ALA A 258 0.42 -28.03 0.65
C ALA A 258 -0.57 -27.70 1.80
N GLY A 259 -1.52 -26.79 1.56
CA GLY A 259 -2.55 -26.40 2.55
C GLY A 259 -3.72 -27.36 2.70
N GLY A 260 -3.85 -28.35 1.83
CA GLY A 260 -4.89 -29.38 1.88
C GLY A 260 -4.52 -30.65 2.65
N ARG A 261 -3.40 -30.64 3.40
CA ARG A 261 -2.91 -31.80 4.19
C ARG A 261 -2.95 -31.58 5.71
N ASN A 262 -3.75 -30.62 6.19
CA ASN A 262 -4.01 -30.50 7.64
C ASN A 262 -5.50 -30.69 7.93
#